data_fae55b78e518ccd35987f3d5fd19d578
#
_entry.id   fae55b78e518ccd35987f3d5fd19d578
#
_cell.length_a   1.000
_cell.length_b   1.000
_cell.length_c   1.000
_cell.angle_alpha   90.00
_cell.angle_beta   90.00
_cell.angle_gamma   90.00
#
_symmetry.space_group_name_H-M   'P 1'
#
loop_
_entity.id
_entity.type
_entity.pdbx_description
1 polymer ?
#
loop_
_entity_poly.entity_id
_entity_poly.type
_entity_poly.pdbx_seq_one_letter_code
_entity_poly.pdbx_strand_id
1 'polypeptide(L)'
;MKTPKELSLLIAANVRKRRKGHKLSMQDLSDKSGVSYGSIKRFESIGEISLTSLLKIAVVLDCADGFEQLFAETEIRSIQEIIDGKV
;
A
#
# COMPACT_ATOMS: atom_id res chain seq x y z
N MET A 1 8.08 -6.17 -16.58
CA MET A 1 6.96 -5.60 -15.81
C MET A 1 6.38 -6.65 -14.88
N LYS A 2 6.14 -6.29 -13.63
CA LYS A 2 5.57 -7.23 -12.66
C LYS A 2 4.07 -7.41 -12.88
N THR A 3 3.60 -8.62 -12.61
CA THR A 3 2.16 -8.89 -12.60
C THR A 3 1.53 -8.24 -11.37
N PRO A 4 0.20 -8.05 -11.34
CA PRO A 4 -0.48 -7.57 -10.14
C PRO A 4 -0.17 -8.41 -8.91
N LYS A 5 -0.07 -9.72 -9.05
CA LYS A 5 0.28 -10.63 -7.95
C LYS A 5 1.69 -10.35 -7.43
N GLU A 6 2.63 -10.19 -8.34
CA GLU A 6 4.01 -9.88 -7.97
C GLU A 6 4.11 -8.52 -7.26
N LEU A 7 3.35 -7.53 -7.72
CA LEU A 7 3.30 -6.22 -7.08
C LEU A 7 2.70 -6.31 -5.67
N SER A 8 1.61 -7.06 -5.52
CA SER A 8 0.98 -7.26 -4.21
C SER A 8 1.95 -7.90 -3.22
N LEU A 9 2.68 -8.92 -3.65
CA LEU A 9 3.66 -9.59 -2.80
C LEU A 9 4.85 -8.68 -2.47
N LEU A 10 5.25 -7.84 -3.42
CA LEU A 10 6.31 -6.86 -3.17
C LEU A 10 5.87 -5.85 -2.09
N ILE A 11 4.65 -5.33 -2.22
CA ILE A 11 4.10 -4.39 -1.24
C ILE A 11 4.01 -5.06 0.14
N ALA A 12 3.53 -6.31 0.18
CA ALA A 12 3.45 -7.07 1.43
C ALA A 12 4.84 -7.24 2.07
N ALA A 13 5.86 -7.54 1.27
CA ALA A 13 7.22 -7.67 1.75
C ALA A 13 7.77 -6.35 2.30
N ASN A 14 7.45 -5.24 1.64
CA ASN A 14 7.85 -3.91 2.08
C ASN A 14 7.18 -3.54 3.40
N VAL A 15 5.91 -3.85 3.55
CA VAL A 15 5.16 -3.62 4.79
C VAL A 15 5.79 -4.44 5.93
N ARG A 16 6.09 -5.70 5.69
CA ARG A 16 6.75 -6.55 6.68
C ARG A 16 8.08 -5.97 7.12
N LYS A 17 8.88 -5.49 6.18
CA LYS A 17 10.17 -4.85 6.47
C LYS A 17 9.99 -3.63 7.36
N ARG A 18 9.05 -2.75 7.02
CA ARG A 18 8.75 -1.56 7.81
C ARG A 18 8.27 -1.93 9.20
N ARG A 19 7.37 -2.91 9.29
CA ARG A 19 6.86 -3.39 10.57
C ARG A 19 8.02 -3.83 11.47
N LYS A 20 8.92 -4.65 10.92
CA LYS A 20 10.09 -5.12 11.66
C LYS A 20 11.05 -3.97 12.02
N GLY A 21 11.18 -3.00 11.13
CA GLY A 21 11.99 -1.80 11.39
C GLY A 21 11.45 -0.97 12.54
N HIS A 22 10.13 -0.96 12.73
CA HIS A 22 9.47 -0.32 13.87
C HIS A 22 9.44 -1.23 15.12
N LYS A 23 10.03 -2.42 15.02
CA LYS A 23 10.08 -3.42 16.10
C LYS A 23 8.67 -3.83 16.57
N LEU A 24 7.74 -3.94 15.64
CA LEU A 24 6.37 -4.36 15.91
C LEU A 24 6.15 -5.79 15.47
N SER A 25 5.50 -6.57 16.32
CA SER A 25 4.97 -7.87 15.91
C SER A 25 3.71 -7.64 15.08
N MET A 26 3.21 -8.70 14.42
CA MET A 26 1.93 -8.60 13.71
C MET A 26 0.79 -8.27 14.68
N GLN A 27 0.85 -8.78 15.90
CA GLN A 27 -0.16 -8.47 16.91
C GLN A 27 -0.07 -7.00 17.33
N ASP A 28 1.14 -6.47 17.52
CA ASP A 28 1.32 -5.06 17.85
C ASP A 28 0.74 -4.17 16.74
N LEU A 29 1.00 -4.53 15.49
CA LEU A 29 0.47 -3.78 14.36
C LEU A 29 -1.06 -3.85 14.32
N SER A 30 -1.62 -5.02 14.61
CA SER A 30 -3.06 -5.20 14.71
C SER A 30 -3.65 -4.28 15.79
N ASP A 31 -3.06 -4.29 16.97
CA ASP A 31 -3.54 -3.49 18.09
C ASP A 31 -3.48 -1.98 17.78
N LYS A 32 -2.42 -1.54 17.12
CA LYS A 32 -2.24 -0.11 16.80
C LYS A 32 -3.07 0.35 15.61
N SER A 33 -3.26 -0.50 14.63
CA SER A 33 -3.95 -0.12 13.39
C SER A 33 -5.46 -0.37 13.41
N GLY A 34 -5.91 -1.26 14.27
CA GLY A 34 -7.30 -1.72 14.25
C GLY A 34 -7.59 -2.73 13.15
N VAL A 35 -6.57 -3.17 12.42
CA VAL A 35 -6.70 -4.22 11.41
C VAL A 35 -6.49 -5.57 12.10
N SER A 36 -7.36 -6.55 11.82
CA SER A 36 -7.27 -7.84 12.50
C SER A 36 -5.94 -8.53 12.24
N TYR A 37 -5.49 -9.29 13.22
CA TYR A 37 -4.27 -10.10 13.10
C TYR A 37 -4.34 -11.02 11.88
N GLY A 38 -5.49 -11.67 11.68
CA GLY A 38 -5.69 -12.57 10.54
C GLY A 38 -5.53 -11.85 9.20
N SER A 39 -6.03 -10.62 9.10
CA SER A 39 -5.89 -9.83 7.89
C SER A 39 -4.44 -9.46 7.62
N ILE A 40 -3.69 -9.10 8.65
CA ILE A 40 -2.27 -8.77 8.53
C ILE A 40 -1.48 -10.01 8.12
N LYS A 41 -1.74 -11.13 8.78
CA LYS A 41 -1.06 -12.39 8.47
C LYS A 41 -1.32 -12.83 7.03
N ARG A 42 -2.58 -12.75 6.59
CA ARG A 42 -2.96 -13.09 5.22
C ARG A 42 -2.27 -12.16 4.22
N PHE A 43 -2.25 -10.87 4.51
CA PHE A 43 -1.59 -9.91 3.63
C PHE A 43 -0.09 -10.19 3.50
N GLU A 44 0.61 -10.41 4.60
CA GLU A 44 2.05 -10.68 4.57
C GLU A 44 2.36 -12.03 3.89
N SER A 45 1.41 -12.95 3.91
CA SER A 45 1.59 -14.27 3.29
C SER A 45 1.28 -14.29 1.80
N ILE A 46 0.13 -13.72 1.39
CA ILE A 46 -0.35 -13.84 0.01
C ILE A 46 -0.61 -12.51 -0.69
N GLY A 47 -0.36 -11.40 -0.03
CA GLY A 47 -0.48 -10.07 -0.65
C GLY A 47 -1.91 -9.56 -0.81
N GLU A 48 -2.88 -10.12 -0.09
CA GLU A 48 -4.28 -9.71 -0.21
C GLU A 48 -4.76 -8.95 1.02
N ILE A 49 -5.29 -7.76 0.79
CA ILE A 49 -5.82 -6.91 1.85
C ILE A 49 -6.73 -5.85 1.20
N SER A 50 -7.69 -5.34 1.95
CA SER A 50 -8.48 -4.22 1.47
C SER A 50 -7.63 -2.94 1.49
N LEU A 51 -7.95 -2.01 0.59
CA LEU A 51 -7.24 -0.74 0.56
C LEU A 51 -7.38 0.01 1.88
N THR A 52 -8.58 0.02 2.47
CA THR A 52 -8.83 0.69 3.73
C THR A 52 -7.92 0.13 4.84
N SER A 53 -7.81 -1.19 4.93
CA SER A 53 -6.93 -1.82 5.93
C SER A 53 -5.47 -1.51 5.68
N LEU A 54 -5.05 -1.51 4.41
CA LEU A 54 -3.67 -1.16 4.06
C LEU A 54 -3.33 0.28 4.46
N LEU A 55 -4.28 1.21 4.24
CA LEU A 55 -4.08 2.60 4.65
C LEU A 55 -3.95 2.75 6.16
N LYS A 56 -4.74 2.01 6.93
CA LYS A 56 -4.63 2.00 8.40
C LYS A 56 -3.24 1.52 8.84
N ILE A 57 -2.73 0.49 8.19
CA ILE A 57 -1.39 -0.03 8.45
C ILE A 57 -0.34 1.02 8.10
N ALA A 58 -0.49 1.67 6.94
CA ALA A 58 0.46 2.68 6.48
C ALA A 58 0.57 3.85 7.45
N VAL A 59 -0.54 4.28 8.04
CA VAL A 59 -0.55 5.35 9.04
C VAL A 59 0.30 4.94 10.24
N VAL A 60 0.13 3.73 10.75
CA VAL A 60 0.89 3.22 11.90
C VAL A 60 2.39 3.14 11.58
N LEU A 61 2.72 2.75 10.36
CA LEU A 61 4.10 2.60 9.92
C LEU A 61 4.71 3.91 9.37
N ASP A 62 3.99 5.01 9.50
CA ASP A 62 4.44 6.35 9.08
C ASP A 62 4.86 6.42 7.62
N CYS A 63 4.06 5.83 6.76
CA CYS A 63 4.31 5.83 5.32
C CYS A 63 3.04 6.08 4.48
N ALA A 64 2.03 6.72 5.10
CA ALA A 64 0.78 7.00 4.40
C ALA A 64 0.93 8.04 3.28
N ASP A 65 1.91 8.92 3.39
CA ASP A 65 2.12 9.99 2.41
C ASP A 65 2.28 9.48 0.98
N GLY A 66 2.91 8.32 0.82
CA GLY A 66 3.07 7.71 -0.50
C GLY A 66 1.77 7.41 -1.21
N PHE A 67 0.70 7.20 -0.45
CA PHE A 67 -0.61 6.91 -1.03
C PHE A 67 -1.28 8.16 -1.61
N GLU A 68 -0.94 9.34 -1.11
CA GLU A 68 -1.49 10.59 -1.65
C GLU A 68 -1.01 10.84 -3.07
N GLN A 69 0.14 10.28 -3.43
CA GLN A 69 0.73 10.43 -4.76
C GLN A 69 0.27 9.33 -5.72
N LEU A 70 -0.38 8.30 -5.20
CA LEU A 70 -0.76 7.15 -6.01
C LEU A 70 -1.77 7.57 -7.07
N PHE A 71 -1.43 7.35 -8.34
CA PHE A 71 -2.22 7.75 -9.49
C PHE A 71 -2.44 9.27 -9.59
N ALA A 72 -1.75 10.07 -8.79
CA ALA A 72 -1.92 11.52 -8.81
C ALA A 72 -1.32 12.16 -10.06
N GLU A 73 -0.25 11.57 -10.60
CA GLU A 73 0.36 12.09 -11.81
C GLU A 73 -0.48 11.76 -13.02
N THR A 74 -0.82 12.81 -13.77
CA THR A 74 -1.49 12.63 -15.04
C THR A 74 -0.43 12.32 -16.08
N GLU A 75 -0.57 11.18 -16.75
CA GLU A 75 0.32 10.84 -17.83
C GLU A 75 0.07 11.77 -19.01
N ILE A 76 1.05 12.60 -19.34
CA ILE A 76 0.95 13.52 -20.47
C ILE A 76 1.35 12.77 -21.74
N ARG A 77 0.36 12.33 -22.49
CA ARG A 77 0.60 11.62 -23.76
C ARG A 77 0.91 12.58 -24.89
N SER A 78 0.21 13.71 -24.89
CA SER A 78 0.47 14.76 -25.85
C SER A 78 -0.12 16.07 -25.36
N ILE A 79 0.47 17.18 -25.80
CA ILE A 79 -0.04 18.50 -25.52
C ILE A 79 -1.42 18.66 -26.14
N GLN A 80 -1.65 18.01 -27.25
CA GLN A 80 -2.93 18.08 -27.97
C GLN A 80 -4.08 17.51 -27.14
N GLU A 81 -3.86 16.43 -26.43
CA GLU A 81 -4.87 15.85 -25.54
C GLU A 81 -5.27 16.83 -24.43
N ILE A 82 -4.29 17.55 -23.89
CA ILE A 82 -4.53 18.55 -22.86
C ILE A 82 -5.36 19.71 -23.41
N ILE A 83 -4.99 20.19 -24.57
CA ILE A 83 -5.67 21.32 -25.27
C ILE A 83 -7.12 20.94 -25.57
N ASP A 84 -7.34 19.72 -26.05
CA ASP A 84 -8.67 19.25 -26.41
C ASP A 84 -9.54 18.87 -25.20
N GLY A 85 -8.96 18.93 -24.01
CA GLY A 85 -9.67 18.57 -22.78
C GLY A 85 -9.97 17.08 -22.66
N LYS A 86 -9.29 16.24 -23.42
CA LYS A 86 -9.45 14.78 -23.38
C LYS A 86 -8.48 14.19 -22.38
N VAL A 87 -8.90 14.09 -21.18
CA VAL A 87 -8.05 13.62 -20.09
C VAL A 87 -8.50 12.25 -19.61
#